data_c8e0f3ba152da1410ca5f3d7eb2cf53b
#
_entry.id   c8e0f3ba152da1410ca5f3d7eb2cf53b
#
_cell.length_a   1.000
_cell.length_b   1.000
_cell.length_c   1.000
_cell.angle_alpha   90.00
_cell.angle_beta   90.00
_cell.angle_gamma   90.00
#
_symmetry.space_group_name_H-M   'P 1'
#
loop_
_entity.id
_entity.type
_entity.pdbx_description
1 polymer ?
#
loop_
_entity_poly.entity_id
_entity_poly.type
_entity_poly.pdbx_seq_one_letter_code
_entity_poly.pdbx_strand_id
1 'polypeptide(L)'
;MTKPYLTVDNLINEDVGLNVQGLRKVYKSRLALMDFSIFVTKGEVVSLLGPNGAGKTTAFNIIAGMHRSDGGSIKLDGNEISTLPTYRRSKAGLGYLPQESSIFRGLTVEKNIDAILELNIRSPKERRKKLEELLGEFAITHLRNAKALNLSGGERRRVEIARCLASKPKYILLDEPFAGVDPIAIDEIRELVRELKNRKIGILITDHNVRETLKIVDRAYIINDGKIIMSGTPDYVINDQNVRRVYLGDKFAL
;
A
#
# COMPACT_ATOMS: atom_id res chain seq x y z
N MET A 1 -0.76 31.81 -15.08
CA MET A 1 0.24 30.90 -15.65
C MET A 1 -0.09 29.50 -15.15
N THR A 2 -0.78 28.73 -15.93
CA THR A 2 -1.18 27.34 -15.66
C THR A 2 0.08 26.47 -15.70
N LYS A 3 0.46 25.87 -14.55
CA LYS A 3 1.50 24.83 -14.53
C LYS A 3 1.01 23.65 -15.37
N PRO A 4 1.87 23.09 -16.24
CA PRO A 4 1.49 21.97 -17.08
C PRO A 4 1.09 20.80 -16.19
N TYR A 5 0.03 20.10 -16.58
CA TYR A 5 -0.40 18.83 -16.05
C TYR A 5 0.83 17.91 -15.97
N LEU A 6 1.16 17.40 -14.79
CA LEU A 6 2.08 16.29 -14.68
C LEU A 6 1.34 15.06 -15.20
N THR A 7 1.38 14.86 -16.50
CA THR A 7 1.00 13.58 -17.08
C THR A 7 1.97 12.53 -16.53
N VAL A 8 1.47 11.34 -16.28
CA VAL A 8 2.25 10.18 -15.80
C VAL A 8 3.55 10.03 -16.59
N ASP A 9 3.52 10.34 -17.89
CA ASP A 9 4.64 10.23 -18.82
C ASP A 9 5.86 11.13 -18.50
N ASN A 10 5.67 12.25 -17.78
CA ASN A 10 6.76 13.18 -17.45
C ASN A 10 7.51 12.87 -16.14
N LEU A 11 7.05 11.89 -15.35
CA LEU A 11 7.62 11.50 -14.06
C LEU A 11 8.28 10.11 -14.08
N ILE A 12 8.11 9.37 -15.18
CA ILE A 12 8.55 7.98 -15.26
C ILE A 12 10.03 7.94 -15.62
N ASN A 13 10.88 7.89 -14.60
CA ASN A 13 12.18 7.22 -14.77
C ASN A 13 11.89 5.72 -14.62
N GLU A 14 11.82 4.98 -15.74
CA GLU A 14 11.43 3.56 -15.78
C GLU A 14 12.30 2.66 -14.91
N ASP A 15 13.49 3.12 -14.55
CA ASP A 15 14.48 2.37 -13.77
C ASP A 15 14.33 2.50 -12.25
N VAL A 16 13.46 3.39 -11.77
CA VAL A 16 13.30 3.63 -10.32
C VAL A 16 11.81 3.72 -9.98
N GLY A 17 11.36 2.98 -8.98
CA GLY A 17 9.97 3.07 -8.51
C GLY A 17 9.18 1.77 -8.66
N LEU A 18 7.96 1.77 -8.10
CA LEU A 18 6.91 0.83 -8.47
C LEU A 18 6.20 1.42 -9.69
N ASN A 19 6.45 0.87 -10.85
CA ASN A 19 5.90 1.33 -12.12
C ASN A 19 4.91 0.30 -12.64
N VAL A 20 3.69 0.74 -12.88
CA VAL A 20 2.58 -0.06 -13.39
C VAL A 20 2.10 0.59 -14.67
N GLN A 21 2.16 -0.12 -15.80
CA GLN A 21 1.85 0.43 -17.12
C GLN A 21 0.83 -0.43 -17.86
N GLY A 22 -0.23 0.21 -18.34
CA GLY A 22 -1.19 -0.37 -19.27
C GLY A 22 -1.89 -1.63 -18.77
N LEU A 23 -2.09 -1.79 -17.45
CA LEU A 23 -2.74 -3.00 -16.94
C LEU A 23 -4.15 -3.15 -17.52
N ARG A 24 -4.41 -4.35 -18.00
CA ARG A 24 -5.72 -4.77 -18.47
C ARG A 24 -6.18 -5.99 -17.67
N LYS A 25 -7.47 -5.99 -17.30
CA LYS A 25 -8.09 -7.14 -16.64
C LYS A 25 -9.55 -7.29 -17.05
N VAL A 26 -9.91 -8.49 -17.49
CA VAL A 26 -11.29 -8.86 -17.85
C VAL A 26 -11.71 -10.03 -16.98
N TYR A 27 -12.86 -9.96 -16.33
CA TYR A 27 -13.49 -11.06 -15.62
C TYR A 27 -14.76 -11.47 -16.39
N LYS A 28 -14.74 -12.64 -17.02
CA LYS A 28 -15.82 -13.08 -17.93
C LYS A 28 -16.08 -12.02 -19.01
N SER A 29 -17.19 -11.29 -18.94
CA SER A 29 -17.56 -10.20 -19.86
C SER A 29 -17.29 -8.80 -19.30
N ARG A 30 -16.90 -8.66 -18.00
CA ARG A 30 -16.69 -7.37 -17.36
C ARG A 30 -15.22 -6.94 -17.47
N LEU A 31 -15.01 -5.81 -18.11
CA LEU A 31 -13.70 -5.15 -18.13
C LEU A 31 -13.50 -4.44 -16.78
N ALA A 32 -12.55 -4.93 -15.99
CA ALA A 32 -12.28 -4.41 -14.65
C ALA A 32 -11.14 -3.38 -14.63
N LEU A 33 -10.16 -3.51 -15.53
CA LEU A 33 -9.09 -2.53 -15.75
C LEU A 33 -8.87 -2.38 -17.25
N MET A 34 -8.71 -1.13 -17.69
CA MET A 34 -8.47 -0.77 -19.08
C MET A 34 -7.40 0.33 -19.12
N ASP A 35 -6.18 -0.05 -19.57
CA ASP A 35 -5.04 0.87 -19.68
C ASP A 35 -4.71 1.58 -18.35
N PHE A 36 -4.72 0.79 -17.25
CA PHE A 36 -4.46 1.31 -15.92
C PHE A 36 -2.95 1.50 -15.71
N SER A 37 -2.55 2.74 -15.43
CA SER A 37 -1.14 3.10 -15.23
C SER A 37 -0.98 3.97 -13.99
N ILE A 38 -0.04 3.60 -13.10
CA ILE A 38 0.33 4.36 -11.91
C ILE A 38 1.82 4.22 -11.64
N PHE A 39 2.35 5.15 -10.87
CA PHE A 39 3.74 5.16 -10.46
C PHE A 39 3.88 5.58 -8.99
N VAL A 40 4.84 4.97 -8.26
CA VAL A 40 5.15 5.32 -6.86
C VAL A 40 6.65 5.36 -6.69
N THR A 41 7.19 6.48 -6.18
CA THR A 41 8.60 6.61 -5.84
C THR A 41 8.91 6.19 -4.40
N LYS A 42 10.19 5.97 -4.09
CA LYS A 42 10.62 5.73 -2.70
C LYS A 42 10.41 6.95 -1.84
N GLY A 43 9.79 6.75 -0.68
CA GLY A 43 9.48 7.84 0.26
C GLY A 43 8.32 8.71 -0.18
N GLU A 44 7.55 8.28 -1.18
CA GLU A 44 6.29 8.92 -1.60
C GLU A 44 5.11 8.11 -1.08
N VAL A 45 4.07 8.81 -0.65
CA VAL A 45 2.77 8.23 -0.29
C VAL A 45 1.76 8.58 -1.38
N VAL A 46 1.29 7.58 -2.08
CA VAL A 46 0.34 7.71 -3.19
C VAL A 46 -0.96 7.00 -2.85
N SER A 47 -2.10 7.60 -3.18
CA SER A 47 -3.39 6.91 -3.05
C SER A 47 -4.01 6.56 -4.40
N LEU A 48 -4.77 5.47 -4.41
CA LEU A 48 -5.66 5.08 -5.48
C LEU A 48 -7.10 5.17 -4.96
N LEU A 49 -7.82 6.20 -5.37
CA LEU A 49 -9.16 6.54 -4.92
C LEU A 49 -10.17 6.41 -6.08
N GLY A 50 -11.43 6.21 -5.75
CA GLY A 50 -12.51 6.11 -6.74
C GLY A 50 -13.74 5.38 -6.19
N PRO A 51 -14.87 5.40 -6.91
CA PRO A 51 -16.10 4.79 -6.46
C PRO A 51 -15.99 3.26 -6.29
N ASN A 52 -17.01 2.68 -5.64
CA ASN A 52 -17.10 1.23 -5.50
C ASN A 52 -17.23 0.58 -6.88
N GLY A 53 -16.47 -0.50 -7.09
CA GLY A 53 -16.46 -1.21 -8.37
C GLY A 53 -15.61 -0.58 -9.48
N ALA A 54 -14.92 0.54 -9.21
CA ALA A 54 -14.04 1.20 -10.18
C ALA A 54 -12.79 0.42 -10.58
N GLY A 55 -12.42 -0.64 -9.82
CA GLY A 55 -11.26 -1.48 -10.15
C GLY A 55 -10.11 -1.40 -9.14
N LYS A 56 -10.23 -0.63 -8.03
CA LYS A 56 -9.18 -0.46 -7.01
C LYS A 56 -8.63 -1.80 -6.48
N THR A 57 -9.49 -2.63 -5.92
CA THR A 57 -9.12 -3.95 -5.38
C THR A 57 -8.53 -4.86 -6.45
N THR A 58 -9.04 -4.80 -7.68
CA THR A 58 -8.48 -5.55 -8.82
C THR A 58 -7.05 -5.12 -9.10
N ALA A 59 -6.78 -3.80 -9.16
CA ALA A 59 -5.44 -3.27 -9.37
C ALA A 59 -4.49 -3.69 -8.23
N PHE A 60 -4.91 -3.53 -6.96
CA PHE A 60 -4.13 -3.96 -5.80
C PHE A 60 -3.78 -5.45 -5.84
N ASN A 61 -4.77 -6.33 -6.11
CA ASN A 61 -4.56 -7.76 -6.18
C ASN A 61 -3.60 -8.16 -7.31
N ILE A 62 -3.64 -7.47 -8.44
CA ILE A 62 -2.70 -7.69 -9.54
C ILE A 62 -1.30 -7.21 -9.17
N ILE A 63 -1.16 -6.02 -8.58
CA ILE A 63 0.14 -5.47 -8.14
C ILE A 63 0.75 -6.33 -7.03
N ALA A 64 -0.05 -6.84 -6.09
CA ALA A 64 0.39 -7.77 -5.04
C ALA A 64 0.76 -9.17 -5.57
N GLY A 65 0.35 -9.53 -6.79
CA GLY A 65 0.61 -10.84 -7.40
C GLY A 65 -0.37 -11.94 -7.00
N MET A 66 -1.53 -11.57 -6.46
CA MET A 66 -2.61 -12.50 -6.14
C MET A 66 -3.44 -12.84 -7.39
N HIS A 67 -3.59 -11.90 -8.31
CA HIS A 67 -4.24 -12.11 -9.60
C HIS A 67 -3.28 -11.80 -10.75
N ARG A 68 -3.46 -12.46 -11.89
CA ARG A 68 -2.74 -12.16 -13.12
C ARG A 68 -3.47 -11.08 -13.91
N SER A 69 -2.73 -10.14 -14.47
CA SER A 69 -3.24 -9.24 -15.52
C SER A 69 -3.43 -9.99 -16.85
N ASP A 70 -4.26 -9.46 -17.70
CA ASP A 70 -4.43 -9.95 -19.09
C ASP A 70 -3.57 -9.13 -20.08
N GLY A 71 -2.90 -8.08 -19.58
CA GLY A 71 -1.96 -7.23 -20.32
C GLY A 71 -1.35 -6.16 -19.44
N GLY A 72 -0.36 -5.45 -19.99
CA GLY A 72 0.41 -4.45 -19.28
C GLY A 72 1.63 -5.02 -18.54
N SER A 73 2.39 -4.15 -17.89
CA SER A 73 3.59 -4.52 -17.14
C SER A 73 3.64 -3.92 -15.74
N ILE A 74 4.36 -4.57 -14.84
CA ILE A 74 4.64 -4.10 -13.47
C ILE A 74 6.14 -4.25 -13.25
N LYS A 75 6.82 -3.11 -13.06
CA LYS A 75 8.24 -3.08 -12.74
C LYS A 75 8.47 -2.57 -11.32
N LEU A 76 9.45 -3.12 -10.64
CA LEU A 76 9.92 -2.69 -9.32
C LEU A 76 11.41 -2.36 -9.42
N ASP A 77 11.77 -1.07 -9.31
CA ASP A 77 13.13 -0.58 -9.53
C ASP A 77 13.72 -1.15 -10.84
N GLY A 78 13.01 -1.00 -11.97
CA GLY A 78 13.41 -1.47 -13.30
C GLY A 78 13.22 -2.97 -13.55
N ASN A 79 13.01 -3.79 -12.53
CA ASN A 79 12.87 -5.24 -12.67
C ASN A 79 11.42 -5.63 -12.93
N GLU A 80 11.17 -6.39 -13.99
CA GLU A 80 9.84 -6.88 -14.35
C GLU A 80 9.34 -7.92 -13.34
N ILE A 81 8.16 -7.67 -12.76
CA ILE A 81 7.55 -8.53 -11.75
C ILE A 81 6.13 -9.00 -12.10
N SER A 82 5.59 -8.67 -13.26
CA SER A 82 4.19 -8.94 -13.67
C SER A 82 3.80 -10.42 -13.51
N THR A 83 4.70 -11.33 -13.87
CA THR A 83 4.46 -12.78 -13.84
C THR A 83 4.88 -13.43 -12.51
N LEU A 84 5.56 -12.69 -11.63
CA LEU A 84 6.06 -13.23 -10.38
C LEU A 84 4.91 -13.46 -9.38
N PRO A 85 4.89 -14.57 -8.67
CA PRO A 85 3.95 -14.82 -7.57
C PRO A 85 4.28 -13.92 -6.36
N THR A 86 3.30 -13.72 -5.48
CA THR A 86 3.37 -12.82 -4.31
C THR A 86 4.67 -12.98 -3.50
N TYR A 87 5.11 -14.21 -3.19
CA TYR A 87 6.33 -14.42 -2.40
C TYR A 87 7.61 -13.94 -3.09
N ARG A 88 7.68 -14.01 -4.42
CA ARG A 88 8.82 -13.47 -5.19
C ARG A 88 8.78 -11.95 -5.26
N ARG A 89 7.58 -11.35 -5.37
CA ARG A 89 7.43 -9.88 -5.29
C ARG A 89 7.83 -9.37 -3.91
N SER A 90 7.48 -10.09 -2.84
CA SER A 90 7.94 -9.78 -1.48
C SER A 90 9.47 -9.81 -1.38
N LYS A 91 10.14 -10.83 -1.93
CA LYS A 91 11.60 -10.90 -1.99
C LYS A 91 12.24 -9.79 -2.85
N ALA A 92 11.54 -9.29 -3.87
CA ALA A 92 11.97 -8.15 -4.67
C ALA A 92 11.83 -6.82 -3.93
N GLY A 93 11.07 -6.79 -2.83
CA GLY A 93 10.89 -5.61 -1.98
C GLY A 93 9.49 -5.00 -2.00
N LEU A 94 8.46 -5.73 -2.44
CA LEU A 94 7.07 -5.30 -2.40
C LEU A 94 6.34 -5.92 -1.21
N GLY A 95 6.07 -5.13 -0.16
CA GLY A 95 5.22 -5.52 0.97
C GLY A 95 3.73 -5.35 0.66
N TYR A 96 2.89 -6.13 1.33
CA TYR A 96 1.44 -6.00 1.23
C TYR A 96 0.80 -6.17 2.61
N LEU A 97 -0.01 -5.21 2.99
CA LEU A 97 -0.81 -5.20 4.21
C LEU A 97 -2.29 -5.17 3.79
N PRO A 98 -2.98 -6.30 3.82
CA PRO A 98 -4.39 -6.40 3.42
C PRO A 98 -5.31 -5.70 4.42
N GLN A 99 -6.55 -5.47 4.00
CA GLN A 99 -7.63 -4.97 4.85
C GLN A 99 -7.90 -5.92 6.02
N GLU A 100 -8.04 -7.23 5.72
CA GLU A 100 -8.21 -8.24 6.75
C GLU A 100 -6.88 -8.56 7.43
N SER A 101 -6.95 -8.79 8.74
CA SER A 101 -5.76 -9.14 9.53
C SER A 101 -5.08 -10.40 9.00
N SER A 102 -3.82 -10.25 8.64
CA SER A 102 -2.97 -11.32 8.11
C SER A 102 -2.11 -12.01 9.16
N ILE A 103 -2.27 -11.65 10.45
CA ILE A 103 -1.45 -12.16 11.55
C ILE A 103 -1.63 -13.67 11.76
N PHE A 104 -0.59 -14.38 12.10
CA PHE A 104 -0.67 -15.80 12.51
C PHE A 104 -1.25 -15.90 13.92
N ARG A 105 -2.56 -16.04 14.02
CA ARG A 105 -3.34 -15.95 15.27
C ARG A 105 -2.86 -16.90 16.38
N GLY A 106 -2.38 -18.10 16.02
CA GLY A 106 -1.89 -19.12 16.96
C GLY A 106 -0.46 -18.89 17.46
N LEU A 107 0.30 -18.01 16.82
CA LEU A 107 1.68 -17.70 17.19
C LEU A 107 1.73 -16.51 18.17
N THR A 108 2.83 -16.43 18.92
CA THR A 108 3.15 -15.24 19.72
C THR A 108 3.57 -14.06 18.83
N VAL A 109 3.59 -12.85 19.37
CA VAL A 109 4.10 -11.64 18.68
C VAL A 109 5.52 -11.88 18.17
N GLU A 110 6.40 -12.36 19.04
CA GLU A 110 7.78 -12.68 18.67
C GLU A 110 7.85 -13.67 17.49
N LYS A 111 7.12 -14.78 17.57
CA LYS A 111 7.10 -15.80 16.52
C LYS A 111 6.50 -15.32 15.20
N ASN A 112 5.55 -14.40 15.24
CA ASN A 112 4.99 -13.76 14.05
C ASN A 112 6.05 -12.99 13.26
N ILE A 113 6.91 -12.25 13.95
CA ILE A 113 7.98 -11.46 13.34
C ILE A 113 9.14 -12.36 12.95
N ASP A 114 9.56 -13.26 13.86
CA ASP A 114 10.71 -14.15 13.65
C ASP A 114 10.53 -15.08 12.45
N ALA A 115 9.31 -15.57 12.20
CA ALA A 115 9.00 -16.40 11.05
C ALA A 115 9.33 -15.73 9.70
N ILE A 116 9.18 -14.39 9.61
CA ILE A 116 9.54 -13.65 8.40
C ILE A 116 11.04 -13.32 8.38
N LEU A 117 11.62 -13.02 9.54
CA LEU A 117 13.07 -12.79 9.65
C LEU A 117 13.86 -14.05 9.26
N GLU A 118 13.38 -15.24 9.62
CA GLU A 118 14.01 -16.51 9.28
C GLU A 118 14.12 -16.75 7.76
N LEU A 119 13.13 -16.30 7.00
CA LEU A 119 13.15 -16.37 5.53
C LEU A 119 14.19 -15.45 4.89
N ASN A 120 14.62 -14.39 5.61
CA ASN A 120 15.46 -13.31 5.08
C ASN A 120 16.86 -13.23 5.72
N ILE A 121 17.04 -13.75 6.94
CA ILE A 121 18.30 -13.64 7.71
C ILE A 121 18.73 -15.04 8.16
N ARG A 122 19.84 -15.52 7.60
CA ARG A 122 20.40 -16.85 7.94
C ARG A 122 21.04 -16.91 9.32
N SER A 123 21.71 -15.81 9.75
CA SER A 123 22.41 -15.75 11.03
C SER A 123 21.43 -15.64 12.19
N PRO A 124 21.39 -16.60 13.14
CA PRO A 124 20.52 -16.51 14.31
C PRO A 124 20.79 -15.28 15.19
N LYS A 125 22.05 -14.87 15.28
CA LYS A 125 22.47 -13.69 16.06
C LYS A 125 21.92 -12.40 15.44
N GLU A 126 22.06 -12.23 14.13
CA GLU A 126 21.53 -11.06 13.41
C GLU A 126 20.01 -11.05 13.42
N ARG A 127 19.37 -12.22 13.27
CA ARG A 127 17.93 -12.37 13.34
C ARG A 127 17.39 -11.91 14.69
N ARG A 128 18.00 -12.36 15.79
CA ARG A 128 17.62 -11.94 17.14
C ARG A 128 17.81 -10.45 17.35
N LYS A 129 18.93 -9.88 16.89
CA LYS A 129 19.14 -8.44 16.94
C LYS A 129 18.04 -7.68 16.21
N LYS A 130 17.69 -8.11 14.99
CA LYS A 130 16.64 -7.46 14.20
C LYS A 130 15.25 -7.61 14.82
N LEU A 131 14.98 -8.74 15.45
CA LEU A 131 13.73 -8.97 16.19
C LEU A 131 13.60 -7.99 17.37
N GLU A 132 14.66 -7.82 18.20
CA GLU A 132 14.66 -6.85 19.31
C GLU A 132 14.46 -5.41 18.82
N GLU A 133 15.13 -5.04 17.71
CA GLU A 133 14.93 -3.73 17.08
C GLU A 133 13.47 -3.50 16.71
N LEU A 134 12.82 -4.45 16.01
CA LEU A 134 11.43 -4.32 15.59
C LEU A 134 10.45 -4.31 16.77
N LEU A 135 10.67 -5.16 17.79
CA LEU A 135 9.84 -5.18 18.99
C LEU A 135 9.89 -3.84 19.74
N GLY A 136 11.10 -3.28 19.88
CA GLY A 136 11.29 -1.99 20.55
C GLY A 136 10.72 -0.83 19.75
N GLU A 137 10.98 -0.81 18.47
CA GLU A 137 10.54 0.24 17.55
C GLU A 137 9.02 0.40 17.50
N PHE A 138 8.29 -0.72 17.44
CA PHE A 138 6.82 -0.70 17.43
C PHE A 138 6.19 -0.72 18.84
N ALA A 139 7.00 -0.53 19.90
CA ALA A 139 6.55 -0.54 21.30
C ALA A 139 5.72 -1.79 21.68
N ILE A 140 6.09 -2.96 21.12
CA ILE A 140 5.42 -4.25 21.35
C ILE A 140 6.26 -5.25 22.11
N THR A 141 7.39 -4.82 22.73
CA THR A 141 8.28 -5.70 23.48
C THR A 141 7.58 -6.37 24.65
N HIS A 142 6.70 -5.66 25.34
CA HIS A 142 5.91 -6.17 26.47
C HIS A 142 4.90 -7.25 26.06
N LEU A 143 4.55 -7.30 24.77
CA LEU A 143 3.61 -8.26 24.18
C LEU A 143 4.32 -9.49 23.56
N ARG A 144 5.65 -9.58 23.62
CA ARG A 144 6.42 -10.58 22.86
C ARG A 144 5.92 -12.01 23.01
N ASN A 145 5.49 -12.40 24.21
CA ASN A 145 4.99 -13.74 24.51
C ASN A 145 3.47 -13.86 24.40
N ALA A 146 2.75 -12.77 24.17
CA ALA A 146 1.31 -12.78 23.99
C ALA A 146 0.96 -13.47 22.67
N LYS A 147 -0.10 -14.32 22.68
CA LYS A 147 -0.64 -14.88 21.44
C LYS A 147 -1.32 -13.77 20.64
N ALA A 148 -1.10 -13.76 19.34
CA ALA A 148 -1.66 -12.75 18.45
C ALA A 148 -3.20 -12.67 18.46
N LEU A 149 -3.87 -13.75 18.85
CA LEU A 149 -5.33 -13.78 19.02
C LEU A 149 -5.82 -12.81 20.11
N ASN A 150 -5.00 -12.58 21.14
CA ASN A 150 -5.37 -11.79 22.33
C ASN A 150 -5.05 -10.30 22.20
N LEU A 151 -4.52 -9.87 21.06
CA LEU A 151 -4.13 -8.48 20.81
C LEU A 151 -5.35 -7.60 20.51
N SER A 152 -5.33 -6.38 21.01
CA SER A 152 -6.23 -5.30 20.56
C SER A 152 -6.02 -4.99 19.07
N GLY A 153 -6.92 -4.23 18.46
CA GLY A 153 -6.81 -3.84 17.04
C GLY A 153 -5.51 -3.08 16.75
N GLY A 154 -5.18 -2.07 17.56
CA GLY A 154 -3.95 -1.28 17.40
C GLY A 154 -2.67 -2.09 17.63
N GLU A 155 -2.61 -2.91 18.68
CA GLU A 155 -1.47 -3.81 18.93
C GLU A 155 -1.25 -4.78 17.78
N ARG A 156 -2.35 -5.37 17.28
CA ARG A 156 -2.31 -6.28 16.14
C ARG A 156 -1.77 -5.59 14.90
N ARG A 157 -2.20 -4.37 14.63
CA ARG A 157 -1.73 -3.58 13.48
C ARG A 157 -0.24 -3.29 13.58
N ARG A 158 0.27 -2.91 14.76
CA ARG A 158 1.70 -2.72 15.00
C ARG A 158 2.51 -3.99 14.74
N VAL A 159 2.02 -5.15 15.17
CA VAL A 159 2.68 -6.44 14.88
C VAL A 159 2.67 -6.79 13.39
N GLU A 160 1.57 -6.54 12.67
CA GLU A 160 1.48 -6.78 11.23
C GLU A 160 2.50 -5.95 10.45
N ILE A 161 2.70 -4.71 10.86
CA ILE A 161 3.65 -3.81 10.23
C ILE A 161 5.08 -4.20 10.57
N ALA A 162 5.39 -4.47 11.84
CA ALA A 162 6.69 -5.00 12.24
C ALA A 162 7.05 -6.27 11.45
N ARG A 163 6.07 -7.15 11.25
CA ARG A 163 6.21 -8.34 10.42
C ARG A 163 6.44 -8.01 8.94
N CYS A 164 5.73 -7.03 8.39
CA CYS A 164 5.94 -6.56 7.02
C CYS A 164 7.36 -6.01 6.85
N LEU A 165 7.83 -5.18 7.78
CA LEU A 165 9.18 -4.61 7.76
C LEU A 165 10.29 -5.65 7.96
N ALA A 166 10.00 -6.78 8.58
CA ALA A 166 10.94 -7.90 8.67
C ALA A 166 11.37 -8.44 7.30
N SER A 167 10.54 -8.24 6.25
CA SER A 167 10.90 -8.58 4.86
C SER A 167 11.75 -7.52 4.15
N LYS A 168 12.06 -6.37 4.80
CA LYS A 168 12.79 -5.22 4.24
C LYS A 168 12.16 -4.68 2.96
N PRO A 169 10.87 -4.30 2.97
CA PRO A 169 10.21 -3.82 1.77
C PRO A 169 10.78 -2.45 1.35
N LYS A 170 10.81 -2.22 0.04
CA LYS A 170 11.10 -0.92 -0.58
C LYS A 170 9.81 -0.16 -0.87
N TYR A 171 8.73 -0.89 -1.10
CA TYR A 171 7.38 -0.40 -1.34
C TYR A 171 6.38 -1.22 -0.56
N ILE A 172 5.31 -0.57 -0.08
CA ILE A 172 4.22 -1.23 0.65
C ILE A 172 2.88 -0.85 0.03
N LEU A 173 2.05 -1.85 -0.20
CA LEU A 173 0.65 -1.69 -0.53
C LEU A 173 -0.16 -1.75 0.76
N LEU A 174 -0.94 -0.69 1.07
CA LEU A 174 -1.87 -0.62 2.20
C LEU A 174 -3.30 -0.66 1.67
N ASP A 175 -3.99 -1.75 1.93
CA ASP A 175 -5.36 -1.96 1.46
C ASP A 175 -6.34 -1.59 2.58
N GLU A 176 -7.08 -0.51 2.38
CA GLU A 176 -8.10 0.04 3.30
C GLU A 176 -7.63 0.17 4.77
N PRO A 177 -6.51 0.87 5.04
CA PRO A 177 -5.96 0.93 6.39
C PRO A 177 -6.86 1.64 7.41
N PHE A 178 -7.81 2.49 6.98
CA PHE A 178 -8.76 3.21 7.83
C PHE A 178 -10.13 2.51 7.96
N ALA A 179 -10.33 1.37 7.30
CA ALA A 179 -11.62 0.68 7.34
C ALA A 179 -11.94 0.10 8.73
N GLY A 180 -13.09 0.48 9.30
CA GLY A 180 -13.54 -0.03 10.60
C GLY A 180 -12.69 0.40 11.79
N VAL A 181 -11.92 1.46 11.66
CA VAL A 181 -10.98 1.97 12.67
C VAL A 181 -11.64 3.11 13.46
N ASP A 182 -11.44 3.13 14.77
CA ASP A 182 -11.90 4.23 15.63
C ASP A 182 -11.03 5.49 15.44
N PRO A 183 -11.52 6.69 15.84
CA PRO A 183 -10.78 7.95 15.64
C PRO A 183 -9.38 7.99 16.26
N ILE A 184 -9.16 7.30 17.39
CA ILE A 184 -7.85 7.28 18.05
C ILE A 184 -6.85 6.48 17.20
N ALA A 185 -7.29 5.33 16.70
CA ALA A 185 -6.45 4.48 15.87
C ALA A 185 -6.17 5.07 14.47
N ILE A 186 -6.97 6.03 13.98
CA ILE A 186 -6.67 6.80 12.77
C ILE A 186 -5.35 7.56 12.92
N ASP A 187 -5.12 8.22 14.05
CA ASP A 187 -3.87 8.94 14.29
C ASP A 187 -2.66 8.00 14.39
N GLU A 188 -2.83 6.82 14.98
CA GLU A 188 -1.79 5.78 14.98
C GLU A 188 -1.42 5.35 13.55
N ILE A 189 -2.40 5.18 12.67
CA ILE A 189 -2.16 4.83 11.25
C ILE A 189 -1.45 5.97 10.50
N ARG A 190 -1.82 7.21 10.75
CA ARG A 190 -1.16 8.37 10.16
C ARG A 190 0.31 8.44 10.56
N GLU A 191 0.59 8.28 11.86
CA GLU A 191 1.96 8.31 12.37
C GLU A 191 2.80 7.18 11.77
N LEU A 192 2.22 6.00 11.65
CA LEU A 192 2.84 4.87 10.99
C LEU A 192 3.20 5.16 9.52
N VAL A 193 2.25 5.73 8.74
CA VAL A 193 2.53 6.07 7.33
C VAL A 193 3.66 7.08 7.25
N ARG A 194 3.71 8.07 8.16
CA ARG A 194 4.84 9.04 8.25
C ARG A 194 6.16 8.35 8.54
N GLU A 195 6.16 7.40 9.48
CA GLU A 195 7.36 6.63 9.82
C GLU A 195 7.88 5.81 8.62
N LEU A 196 7.01 5.11 7.92
CA LEU A 196 7.35 4.37 6.70
C LEU A 196 7.91 5.30 5.62
N LYS A 197 7.30 6.48 5.42
CA LYS A 197 7.78 7.51 4.50
C LYS A 197 9.18 8.00 4.88
N ASN A 198 9.43 8.28 6.16
CA ASN A 198 10.74 8.71 6.67
C ASN A 198 11.84 7.67 6.41
N ARG A 199 11.50 6.39 6.38
CA ARG A 199 12.38 5.27 5.98
C ARG A 199 12.60 5.17 4.48
N LYS A 200 12.08 6.12 3.70
CA LYS A 200 12.15 6.09 2.23
C LYS A 200 11.44 4.87 1.61
N ILE A 201 10.42 4.35 2.26
CA ILE A 201 9.55 3.32 1.70
C ILE A 201 8.48 4.02 0.88
N GLY A 202 8.29 3.60 -0.39
CA GLY A 202 7.19 4.05 -1.22
C GLY A 202 5.88 3.37 -0.78
N ILE A 203 4.78 4.11 -0.72
CA ILE A 203 3.51 3.59 -0.20
C ILE A 203 2.41 3.82 -1.21
N LEU A 204 1.66 2.77 -1.53
CA LEU A 204 0.41 2.86 -2.28
C LEU A 204 -0.74 2.49 -1.36
N ILE A 205 -1.71 3.41 -1.22
CA ILE A 205 -2.87 3.25 -0.32
C ILE A 205 -4.15 3.24 -1.15
N THR A 206 -5.09 2.35 -0.82
CA THR A 206 -6.50 2.52 -1.19
C THR A 206 -7.36 2.55 0.06
N ASP A 207 -8.38 3.40 0.07
CA ASP A 207 -9.31 3.48 1.20
C ASP A 207 -10.65 4.09 0.76
N HIS A 208 -11.68 3.82 1.54
CA HIS A 208 -13.00 4.46 1.40
C HIS A 208 -13.08 5.77 2.20
N ASN A 209 -12.23 5.95 3.21
CA ASN A 209 -12.13 7.19 3.97
C ASN A 209 -11.26 8.21 3.24
N VAL A 210 -11.84 8.84 2.23
CA VAL A 210 -11.14 9.78 1.35
C VAL A 210 -10.50 10.94 2.10
N ARG A 211 -11.21 11.49 3.11
CA ARG A 211 -10.72 12.63 3.89
C ARG A 211 -9.44 12.30 4.63
N GLU A 212 -9.43 11.16 5.32
CA GLU A 212 -8.25 10.76 6.08
C GLU A 212 -7.08 10.37 5.17
N THR A 213 -7.38 9.73 4.05
CA THR A 213 -6.38 9.36 3.05
C THR A 213 -5.72 10.60 2.43
N LEU A 214 -6.51 11.60 1.99
CA LEU A 214 -5.97 12.80 1.35
C LEU A 214 -5.12 13.66 2.28
N LYS A 215 -5.29 13.55 3.61
CA LYS A 215 -4.45 14.28 4.60
C LYS A 215 -3.02 13.73 4.71
N ILE A 216 -2.77 12.49 4.28
CA ILE A 216 -1.49 11.81 4.50
C ILE A 216 -0.73 11.49 3.21
N VAL A 217 -1.33 11.70 2.04
CA VAL A 217 -0.70 11.37 0.76
C VAL A 217 -0.05 12.58 0.11
N ASP A 218 1.01 12.35 -0.64
CA ASP A 218 1.66 13.36 -1.46
C ASP A 218 0.93 13.55 -2.80
N ARG A 219 0.34 12.44 -3.32
CA ARG A 219 -0.34 12.41 -4.61
C ARG A 219 -1.46 11.37 -4.60
N ALA A 220 -2.51 11.65 -5.36
CA ALA A 220 -3.65 10.76 -5.53
C ALA A 220 -3.91 10.46 -7.01
N TYR A 221 -4.28 9.22 -7.30
CA TYR A 221 -4.89 8.81 -8.55
C TYR A 221 -6.37 8.58 -8.33
N ILE A 222 -7.18 9.06 -9.27
CA ILE A 222 -8.62 8.79 -9.28
C ILE A 222 -8.91 7.80 -10.39
N ILE A 223 -9.45 6.65 -10.01
CA ILE A 223 -9.88 5.61 -10.93
C ILE A 223 -11.41 5.63 -11.07
N ASN A 224 -11.90 5.53 -12.31
CA ASN A 224 -13.30 5.30 -12.61
C ASN A 224 -13.42 4.32 -13.79
N ASP A 225 -14.32 3.36 -13.69
CA ASP A 225 -14.56 2.33 -14.72
C ASP A 225 -13.28 1.69 -15.28
N GLY A 226 -12.36 1.35 -14.38
CA GLY A 226 -11.09 0.67 -14.70
C GLY A 226 -10.01 1.54 -15.33
N LYS A 227 -10.20 2.87 -15.41
CA LYS A 227 -9.23 3.83 -15.96
C LYS A 227 -8.84 4.89 -14.95
N ILE A 228 -7.59 5.33 -15.01
CA ILE A 228 -7.18 6.56 -14.30
C ILE A 228 -7.75 7.76 -15.06
N ILE A 229 -8.59 8.54 -14.39
CA ILE A 229 -9.21 9.76 -14.95
C ILE A 229 -8.47 11.02 -14.51
N MET A 230 -7.70 10.94 -13.41
CA MET A 230 -6.93 12.06 -12.90
C MET A 230 -5.79 11.59 -12.00
N SER A 231 -4.71 12.38 -11.94
CA SER A 231 -3.67 12.30 -10.92
C SER A 231 -3.19 13.69 -10.53
N GLY A 232 -2.82 13.89 -9.25
CA GLY A 232 -2.32 15.18 -8.77
C GLY A 232 -2.15 15.21 -7.26
N THR A 233 -1.75 16.37 -6.76
CA THR A 233 -1.72 16.63 -5.31
C THR A 233 -3.15 16.59 -4.73
N PRO A 234 -3.31 16.36 -3.41
CA PRO A 234 -4.62 16.38 -2.76
C PRO A 234 -5.45 17.62 -3.11
N ASP A 235 -4.85 18.81 -3.01
CA ASP A 235 -5.52 20.08 -3.32
C ASP A 235 -6.00 20.15 -4.78
N TYR A 236 -5.20 19.64 -5.72
CA TYR A 236 -5.56 19.62 -7.12
C TYR A 236 -6.76 18.70 -7.39
N VAL A 237 -6.74 17.50 -6.80
CA VAL A 237 -7.81 16.49 -6.91
C VAL A 237 -9.13 16.98 -6.32
N ILE A 238 -9.09 17.64 -5.15
CA ILE A 238 -10.29 18.13 -4.45
C ILE A 238 -10.98 19.26 -5.22
N ASN A 239 -10.21 20.08 -5.91
CA ASN A 239 -10.73 21.24 -6.64
C ASN A 239 -11.19 20.91 -8.07
N ASP A 240 -10.97 19.69 -8.56
CA ASP A 240 -11.38 19.27 -9.89
C ASP A 240 -12.89 19.00 -9.96
N GLN A 241 -13.57 19.66 -10.92
CA GLN A 241 -15.02 19.56 -11.08
C GLN A 241 -15.48 18.15 -11.50
N ASN A 242 -14.70 17.45 -12.33
CA ASN A 242 -15.05 16.11 -12.76
C ASN A 242 -14.94 15.10 -11.62
N VAL A 243 -13.87 15.21 -10.79
CA VAL A 243 -13.68 14.37 -9.61
C VAL A 243 -14.80 14.61 -8.59
N ARG A 244 -15.17 15.87 -8.36
CA ARG A 244 -16.33 16.21 -7.51
C ARG A 244 -17.60 15.58 -8.02
N ARG A 245 -17.91 15.73 -9.28
CA ARG A 245 -19.14 15.19 -9.89
C ARG A 245 -19.21 13.66 -9.84
N VAL A 246 -18.10 12.97 -10.10
CA VAL A 246 -18.07 11.50 -10.25
C VAL A 246 -17.85 10.77 -8.92
N TYR A 247 -17.14 11.42 -7.96
CA TYR A 247 -16.67 10.68 -6.79
C TYR A 247 -16.85 11.42 -5.45
N LEU A 248 -16.38 12.67 -5.33
CA LEU A 248 -16.33 13.36 -4.03
C LEU A 248 -17.67 13.97 -3.60
N GLY A 249 -18.48 14.42 -4.57
CA GLY A 249 -19.66 15.25 -4.34
C GLY A 249 -19.32 16.74 -4.14
N ASP A 250 -20.31 17.60 -4.43
CA ASP A 250 -20.11 19.06 -4.44
C ASP A 250 -19.77 19.65 -3.05
N LYS A 251 -20.25 19.03 -1.98
CA LYS A 251 -20.06 19.48 -0.58
C LYS A 251 -18.79 18.93 0.08
N PHE A 252 -17.93 18.23 -0.66
CA PHE A 252 -16.71 17.66 -0.08
C PHE A 252 -15.73 18.77 0.34
N ALA A 253 -15.25 18.70 1.60
CA ALA A 253 -14.18 19.51 2.17
C ALA A 253 -13.27 18.64 3.04
N LEU A 254 -11.97 18.97 3.13
CA LEU A 254 -10.99 18.31 4.01
C LEU A 254 -11.16 18.74 5.47
#